data_c88851e5961d6e392f0fb4098f2d894c
#
_entry.id   c88851e5961d6e392f0fb4098f2d894c
#
_cell.length_a   1.000
_cell.length_b   1.000
_cell.length_c   1.000
_cell.angle_alpha   90.00
_cell.angle_beta   90.00
_cell.angle_gamma   90.00
#
_symmetry.space_group_name_H-M   'P 1'
#
loop_
_entity.id
_entity.type
_entity.pdbx_description
1 polymer ?
#
loop_
_entity_poly.entity_id
_entity_poly.type
_entity_poly.pdbx_seq_one_letter_code
_entity_poly.pdbx_strand_id
1 'polypeptide(L)'
;INYDLLQARSFFRKSRSPLRFDAKFKIEEVLTEERITLYDSVGVGFGTHRYDMQFEEYIPDPNGPYISYTVLSGSRRPTTEFEGIQRLEYDFSKKNKTFLKNIKYRMDWKWDFNGNDFVISQYRKNNLNSVSIVRSNSKILNEISYFNQDGNQIKVWNINERDLNNMDPRGPDLRKNIENGFDYLKPILNDMHFGLKIDHHQINI
;
A
#
# COMPACT_ATOMS: atom_id res chain seq x y z
N ILE A 1 -29.09 -2.99 -10.68
CA ILE A 1 -27.63 -3.13 -10.58
C ILE A 1 -27.40 -4.16 -9.49
N ASN A 2 -26.83 -5.32 -9.84
CA ASN A 2 -26.43 -6.31 -8.85
C ASN A 2 -25.01 -5.95 -8.40
N TYR A 3 -24.78 -5.87 -7.11
CA TYR A 3 -23.47 -5.71 -6.53
C TYR A 3 -23.07 -7.00 -5.83
N ASP A 4 -21.96 -7.56 -6.22
CA ASP A 4 -21.40 -8.71 -5.52
C ASP A 4 -20.48 -8.21 -4.40
N LEU A 5 -20.79 -8.61 -3.17
CA LEU A 5 -19.98 -8.33 -1.98
C LEU A 5 -19.60 -9.64 -1.30
N LEU A 6 -18.30 -9.91 -1.23
CA LEU A 6 -17.76 -11.02 -0.45
C LEU A 6 -16.92 -10.47 0.71
N GLN A 7 -17.24 -10.89 1.93
CA GLN A 7 -16.43 -10.59 3.11
C GLN A 7 -16.05 -11.90 3.82
N ALA A 8 -14.76 -12.00 4.18
CA ALA A 8 -14.25 -13.11 4.95
C ALA A 8 -13.39 -12.60 6.10
N ARG A 9 -13.51 -13.23 7.26
CA ARG A 9 -12.65 -12.99 8.41
C ARG A 9 -12.16 -14.31 8.98
N SER A 10 -10.85 -14.41 9.20
CA SER A 10 -10.23 -15.53 9.89
C SER A 10 -9.45 -15.01 11.09
N PHE A 11 -9.59 -15.66 12.24
CA PHE A 11 -8.81 -15.28 13.41
C PHE A 11 -8.38 -16.51 14.19
N PHE A 12 -7.20 -16.41 14.78
CA PHE A 12 -6.67 -17.40 15.71
C PHE A 12 -6.16 -16.69 16.97
N ARG A 13 -6.84 -16.95 18.10
CA ARG A 13 -6.51 -16.39 19.42
C ARG A 13 -6.73 -17.43 20.51
N LYS A 14 -5.68 -18.15 20.85
CA LYS A 14 -5.72 -19.11 21.96
C LYS A 14 -4.90 -18.53 23.13
N SER A 15 -5.43 -18.50 24.35
CA SER A 15 -4.82 -17.81 25.51
C SER A 15 -3.40 -18.27 25.82
N ARG A 16 -3.10 -19.57 25.66
CA ARG A 16 -1.77 -20.15 25.87
C ARG A 16 -0.89 -20.19 24.64
N SER A 17 -1.42 -19.84 23.45
CA SER A 17 -0.62 -19.82 22.23
C SER A 17 0.25 -18.56 22.16
N PRO A 18 1.50 -18.66 21.73
CA PRO A 18 2.33 -17.51 21.42
C PRO A 18 1.85 -16.78 20.17
N LEU A 19 1.16 -17.46 19.27
CA LEU A 19 0.69 -16.94 17.99
C LEU A 19 -0.72 -16.37 18.13
N ARG A 20 -0.91 -15.16 17.60
CA ARG A 20 -2.20 -14.54 17.31
C ARG A 20 -2.23 -14.16 15.85
N PHE A 21 -3.35 -14.43 15.20
CA PHE A 21 -3.55 -14.09 13.80
C PHE A 21 -4.96 -13.54 13.62
N ASP A 22 -5.09 -12.48 12.82
CA ASP A 22 -6.37 -11.89 12.42
C ASP A 22 -6.23 -11.47 10.95
N ALA A 23 -7.13 -11.96 10.10
CA ALA A 23 -7.20 -11.58 8.69
C ALA A 23 -8.63 -11.24 8.33
N LYS A 24 -8.80 -10.14 7.63
CA LYS A 24 -10.06 -9.66 7.07
C LYS A 24 -9.87 -9.38 5.60
N PHE A 25 -10.79 -9.86 4.78
CA PHE A 25 -10.83 -9.63 3.34
C PHE A 25 -12.22 -9.15 2.95
N LYS A 26 -12.24 -8.20 2.03
CA LYS A 26 -13.44 -7.68 1.41
C LYS A 26 -13.19 -7.59 -0.10
N ILE A 27 -14.11 -8.12 -0.89
CA ILE A 27 -14.13 -7.98 -2.35
C ILE A 27 -15.50 -7.47 -2.71
N GLU A 28 -15.57 -6.39 -3.48
CA GLU A 28 -16.83 -5.86 -3.97
C GLU A 28 -16.70 -5.34 -5.39
N GLU A 29 -17.79 -5.39 -6.15
CA GLU A 29 -17.89 -4.68 -7.41
C GLU A 29 -18.35 -3.24 -7.14
N VAL A 30 -17.62 -2.30 -7.73
CA VAL A 30 -17.92 -0.86 -7.65
C VAL A 30 -17.98 -0.27 -9.05
N LEU A 31 -18.72 0.81 -9.21
CA LEU A 31 -18.75 1.56 -10.46
C LEU A 31 -17.69 2.65 -10.42
N THR A 32 -16.64 2.48 -11.22
CA THR A 32 -15.57 3.47 -11.37
C THR A 32 -15.80 4.30 -12.63
N GLU A 33 -15.71 5.61 -12.49
CA GLU A 33 -15.85 6.53 -13.61
C GLU A 33 -14.65 6.42 -14.54
N GLU A 34 -14.94 6.29 -15.85
CA GLU A 34 -13.90 6.22 -16.87
C GLU A 34 -13.28 7.59 -17.11
N ARG A 35 -11.99 7.59 -17.38
CA ARG A 35 -11.26 8.76 -17.82
C ARG A 35 -10.91 8.62 -19.28
N ILE A 36 -11.01 9.73 -20.02
CA ILE A 36 -10.61 9.83 -21.41
C ILE A 36 -9.54 10.90 -21.55
N THR A 37 -8.58 10.65 -22.40
CA THR A 37 -7.57 11.65 -22.75
C THR A 37 -8.08 12.43 -23.96
N LEU A 38 -8.14 13.74 -23.80
CA LEU A 38 -8.46 14.70 -24.86
C LEU A 38 -7.18 15.39 -25.34
N TYR A 39 -7.20 15.84 -26.57
CA TYR A 39 -6.07 16.54 -27.19
C TYR A 39 -6.55 17.86 -27.76
N ASP A 40 -5.99 18.96 -27.28
CA ASP A 40 -6.29 20.29 -27.76
C ASP A 40 -5.13 20.84 -28.59
N SER A 41 -5.46 21.48 -29.71
CA SER A 41 -4.46 22.12 -30.57
C SER A 41 -4.02 23.45 -29.96
N VAL A 42 -2.72 23.59 -29.73
CA VAL A 42 -2.09 24.79 -29.19
C VAL A 42 -1.12 25.46 -30.16
N GLY A 43 -0.94 24.84 -31.33
CA GLY A 43 0.00 25.29 -32.36
C GLY A 43 1.33 24.57 -32.32
N VAL A 44 2.02 24.54 -33.46
CA VAL A 44 3.30 23.85 -33.64
C VAL A 44 4.36 24.43 -32.68
N GLY A 45 5.03 23.56 -31.95
CA GLY A 45 6.08 23.93 -31.00
C GLY A 45 5.58 24.29 -29.58
N PHE A 46 4.27 24.31 -29.34
CA PHE A 46 3.70 24.64 -28.02
C PHE A 46 3.08 23.45 -27.30
N GLY A 47 2.96 22.30 -27.98
CA GLY A 47 2.39 21.11 -27.41
C GLY A 47 3.44 20.03 -27.13
N THR A 48 2.93 18.88 -26.73
CA THR A 48 3.72 17.69 -26.34
C THR A 48 3.36 16.45 -27.16
N HIS A 49 2.44 16.60 -28.12
CA HIS A 49 1.96 15.49 -28.96
C HIS A 49 1.75 15.96 -30.39
N ARG A 50 1.88 15.04 -31.34
CA ARG A 50 1.44 15.17 -32.74
C ARG A 50 0.48 14.07 -33.11
N TYR A 51 -0.44 14.35 -34.01
CA TYR A 51 -1.33 13.34 -34.57
C TYR A 51 -0.62 12.57 -35.68
N ASP A 52 -0.60 11.26 -35.59
CA ASP A 52 -0.06 10.37 -36.61
C ASP A 52 -1.21 9.84 -37.48
N MET A 53 -1.24 10.26 -38.75
CA MET A 53 -2.31 9.86 -39.69
C MET A 53 -2.25 8.38 -40.09
N GLN A 54 -1.08 7.74 -39.96
CA GLN A 54 -0.92 6.34 -40.35
C GLN A 54 -1.51 5.39 -39.32
N PHE A 55 -1.38 5.76 -38.05
CA PHE A 55 -1.88 4.95 -36.92
C PHE A 55 -3.16 5.50 -36.29
N GLU A 56 -3.64 6.67 -36.77
CA GLU A 56 -4.82 7.36 -36.28
C GLU A 56 -4.76 7.65 -34.77
N GLU A 57 -3.55 7.93 -34.26
CA GLU A 57 -3.32 8.16 -32.81
C GLU A 57 -2.39 9.35 -32.56
N TYR A 58 -2.50 9.89 -31.32
CA TYR A 58 -1.61 10.96 -30.86
C TYR A 58 -0.36 10.36 -30.24
N ILE A 59 0.80 10.68 -30.80
CA ILE A 59 2.10 10.21 -30.31
C ILE A 59 2.87 11.34 -29.65
N PRO A 60 3.70 11.06 -28.62
CA PRO A 60 4.52 12.06 -27.96
C PRO A 60 5.48 12.76 -28.93
N ASP A 61 5.46 14.08 -28.93
CA ASP A 61 6.37 14.92 -29.69
C ASP A 61 6.62 16.21 -28.90
N PRO A 62 7.86 16.47 -28.43
CA PRO A 62 8.18 17.64 -27.61
C PRO A 62 7.88 19.00 -28.26
N ASN A 63 7.76 19.03 -29.61
CA ASN A 63 7.44 20.21 -30.39
C ASN A 63 6.11 20.06 -31.16
N GLY A 64 5.27 19.14 -30.70
CA GLY A 64 3.99 18.86 -31.33
C GLY A 64 2.99 20.01 -31.22
N PRO A 65 1.92 20.01 -32.02
CA PRO A 65 0.87 21.01 -31.99
C PRO A 65 -0.24 20.75 -30.96
N TYR A 66 -0.21 19.63 -30.23
CA TYR A 66 -1.27 19.24 -29.30
C TYR A 66 -0.78 19.08 -27.88
N ILE A 67 -1.60 19.46 -26.91
CA ILE A 67 -1.48 19.12 -25.50
C ILE A 67 -2.51 18.05 -25.15
N SER A 68 -2.15 17.12 -24.27
CA SER A 68 -3.07 16.14 -23.74
C SER A 68 -3.51 16.48 -22.34
N TYR A 69 -4.76 16.24 -22.02
CA TYR A 69 -5.30 16.32 -20.67
C TYR A 69 -6.37 15.26 -20.47
N THR A 70 -6.51 14.81 -19.23
CA THR A 70 -7.43 13.73 -18.88
C THR A 70 -8.65 14.30 -18.18
N VAL A 71 -9.83 13.93 -18.63
CA VAL A 71 -11.12 14.32 -18.04
C VAL A 71 -11.94 13.08 -17.69
N LEU A 72 -12.91 13.27 -16.79
CA LEU A 72 -13.91 12.26 -16.53
C LEU A 72 -14.87 12.16 -17.72
N SER A 73 -15.12 10.95 -18.21
CA SER A 73 -15.97 10.73 -19.39
C SER A 73 -17.46 10.84 -19.09
N GLY A 74 -17.86 10.81 -17.81
CA GLY A 74 -19.25 10.66 -17.38
C GLY A 74 -19.79 9.23 -17.49
N SER A 75 -19.09 8.33 -18.18
CA SER A 75 -19.40 6.91 -18.20
C SER A 75 -18.80 6.19 -17.01
N ARG A 76 -19.46 5.10 -16.55
CA ARG A 76 -19.00 4.28 -15.44
C ARG A 76 -18.90 2.84 -15.89
N ARG A 77 -17.81 2.20 -15.49
CA ARG A 77 -17.62 0.76 -15.72
C ARG A 77 -17.51 0.01 -14.40
N PRO A 78 -17.95 -1.25 -14.34
CA PRO A 78 -17.73 -2.09 -13.18
C PRO A 78 -16.23 -2.36 -13.01
N THR A 79 -15.76 -2.24 -11.78
CA THR A 79 -14.40 -2.60 -11.34
C THR A 79 -14.48 -3.39 -10.06
N THR A 80 -13.48 -4.18 -9.78
CA THR A 80 -13.37 -4.91 -8.52
C THR A 80 -12.56 -4.11 -7.51
N GLU A 81 -13.13 -3.88 -6.34
CA GLU A 81 -12.42 -3.36 -5.18
C GLU A 81 -12.12 -4.49 -4.20
N PHE A 82 -10.86 -4.58 -3.81
CA PHE A 82 -10.38 -5.54 -2.82
C PHE A 82 -9.71 -4.81 -1.67
N GLU A 83 -10.07 -5.17 -0.45
CA GLU A 83 -9.40 -4.74 0.79
C GLU A 83 -8.95 -5.97 1.57
N GLY A 84 -7.66 -6.05 1.90
CA GLY A 84 -7.07 -7.09 2.72
C GLY A 84 -6.33 -6.50 3.91
N ILE A 85 -6.67 -6.95 5.12
CA ILE A 85 -5.96 -6.58 6.35
C ILE A 85 -5.57 -7.86 7.06
N GLN A 86 -4.26 -8.01 7.33
CA GLN A 86 -3.74 -9.15 8.07
C GLN A 86 -2.86 -8.66 9.20
N ARG A 87 -3.03 -9.25 10.37
CA ARG A 87 -2.17 -9.03 11.54
C ARG A 87 -1.70 -10.35 12.08
N LEU A 88 -0.40 -10.46 12.27
CA LEU A 88 0.24 -11.58 12.93
C LEU A 88 1.06 -11.05 14.10
N GLU A 89 0.84 -11.62 15.28
CA GLU A 89 1.61 -11.34 16.49
C GLU A 89 2.17 -12.63 17.04
N TYR A 90 3.45 -12.62 17.40
CA TYR A 90 4.11 -13.74 18.06
C TYR A 90 4.77 -13.27 19.35
N ASP A 91 4.28 -13.80 20.47
CA ASP A 91 4.75 -13.49 21.83
C ASP A 91 5.64 -14.64 22.34
N PHE A 92 6.96 -14.43 22.26
CA PHE A 92 7.94 -15.43 22.68
C PHE A 92 7.89 -15.73 24.16
N SER A 93 7.32 -14.84 25.00
CA SER A 93 7.21 -15.03 26.45
C SER A 93 6.42 -16.27 26.83
N LYS A 94 5.49 -16.69 25.97
CA LYS A 94 4.59 -17.80 26.24
C LYS A 94 5.21 -19.18 25.99
N LYS A 95 6.34 -19.26 25.31
CA LYS A 95 6.97 -20.52 24.90
C LYS A 95 8.37 -20.69 25.44
N ASN A 96 9.14 -19.64 25.58
CA ASN A 96 10.55 -19.67 25.94
C ASN A 96 10.80 -19.13 27.34
N LYS A 97 11.66 -19.85 28.10
CA LYS A 97 12.11 -19.40 29.44
C LYS A 97 13.45 -18.64 29.39
N THR A 98 14.03 -18.47 28.21
CA THR A 98 15.31 -17.81 27.94
C THR A 98 15.14 -16.30 27.69
N PHE A 99 16.20 -15.61 27.28
CA PHE A 99 16.17 -14.17 26.98
C PHE A 99 15.09 -13.77 25.96
N LEU A 100 14.66 -14.71 25.08
CA LEU A 100 13.58 -14.51 24.13
C LEU A 100 12.21 -14.24 24.77
N LYS A 101 12.04 -14.57 26.07
CA LYS A 101 10.77 -14.34 26.80
C LYS A 101 10.27 -12.89 26.76
N ASN A 102 11.18 -11.95 26.55
CA ASN A 102 10.88 -10.52 26.54
C ASN A 102 10.65 -9.95 25.13
N ILE A 103 10.69 -10.81 24.10
CA ILE A 103 10.53 -10.39 22.71
C ILE A 103 9.11 -10.64 22.22
N LYS A 104 8.58 -9.67 21.48
CA LYS A 104 7.36 -9.79 20.70
C LYS A 104 7.63 -9.37 19.28
N TYR A 105 7.06 -10.13 18.33
CA TYR A 105 7.04 -9.79 16.92
C TYR A 105 5.63 -9.48 16.48
N ARG A 106 5.47 -8.43 15.65
CA ARG A 106 4.22 -8.04 15.03
C ARG A 106 4.44 -7.76 13.56
N MET A 107 3.54 -8.28 12.73
CA MET A 107 3.43 -7.94 11.32
C MET A 107 2.00 -7.49 11.06
N ASP A 108 1.85 -6.29 10.49
CA ASP A 108 0.59 -5.80 9.94
C ASP A 108 0.77 -5.66 8.42
N TRP A 109 -0.13 -6.26 7.66
CA TRP A 109 -0.18 -6.12 6.21
C TRP A 109 -1.55 -5.65 5.79
N LYS A 110 -1.60 -4.48 5.18
CA LYS A 110 -2.78 -3.90 4.58
C LYS A 110 -2.57 -3.81 3.07
N TRP A 111 -3.58 -4.17 2.30
CA TRP A 111 -3.58 -4.03 0.87
C TRP A 111 -4.97 -3.62 0.37
N ASP A 112 -5.01 -2.54 -0.40
CA ASP A 112 -6.17 -2.02 -1.10
C ASP A 112 -5.90 -2.11 -2.60
N PHE A 113 -6.89 -2.53 -3.35
CA PHE A 113 -6.82 -2.70 -4.79
C PHE A 113 -8.13 -2.24 -5.43
N ASN A 114 -8.04 -1.53 -6.55
CA ASN A 114 -9.16 -1.27 -7.45
C ASN A 114 -8.68 -1.49 -8.88
N GLY A 115 -9.41 -2.28 -9.65
CA GLY A 115 -9.04 -2.63 -11.02
C GLY A 115 -10.11 -3.43 -11.75
N ASN A 116 -9.85 -3.77 -13.01
CA ASN A 116 -10.82 -4.49 -13.84
C ASN A 116 -11.03 -5.92 -13.34
N ASP A 117 -9.93 -6.61 -12.98
CA ASP A 117 -9.96 -7.99 -12.52
C ASP A 117 -9.07 -8.16 -11.30
N PHE A 118 -9.60 -8.79 -10.25
CA PHE A 118 -8.82 -9.19 -9.10
C PHE A 118 -8.34 -10.62 -9.26
N VAL A 119 -7.01 -10.80 -9.26
CA VAL A 119 -6.39 -12.12 -9.29
C VAL A 119 -5.59 -12.32 -8.01
N ILE A 120 -5.84 -13.42 -7.28
CA ILE A 120 -5.19 -13.72 -6.00
C ILE A 120 -3.64 -13.79 -6.10
N SER A 121 -3.11 -14.07 -7.28
CA SER A 121 -1.66 -14.04 -7.54
C SER A 121 -1.07 -12.63 -7.46
N GLN A 122 -1.83 -11.59 -7.78
CA GLN A 122 -1.42 -10.18 -7.66
C GLN A 122 -1.26 -9.83 -6.18
N TYR A 123 -2.22 -10.22 -5.35
CA TYR A 123 -2.14 -10.07 -3.90
C TYR A 123 -0.90 -10.76 -3.33
N ARG A 124 -0.69 -12.04 -3.67
CA ARG A 124 0.42 -12.84 -3.16
C ARG A 124 1.80 -12.30 -3.54
N LYS A 125 1.95 -11.77 -4.75
CA LYS A 125 3.21 -11.24 -5.27
C LYS A 125 3.41 -9.75 -4.97
N ASN A 126 2.40 -9.08 -4.41
CA ASN A 126 2.37 -7.62 -4.27
C ASN A 126 2.72 -6.93 -5.61
N ASN A 127 2.19 -7.47 -6.72
CA ASN A 127 2.49 -6.98 -8.06
C ASN A 127 1.56 -5.83 -8.42
N LEU A 128 2.05 -4.61 -8.28
CA LEU A 128 1.31 -3.38 -8.54
C LEU A 128 1.44 -2.89 -10.00
N ASN A 129 2.20 -3.58 -10.85
CA ASN A 129 2.52 -3.09 -12.20
C ASN A 129 1.59 -3.65 -13.30
N SER A 130 0.39 -4.12 -12.95
CA SER A 130 -0.56 -4.63 -13.94
C SER A 130 -1.33 -3.50 -14.60
N VAL A 131 -1.50 -3.55 -15.91
CA VAL A 131 -2.31 -2.60 -16.71
C VAL A 131 -3.79 -2.60 -16.27
N SER A 132 -4.26 -3.71 -15.70
CA SER A 132 -5.64 -3.83 -15.19
C SER A 132 -5.89 -3.08 -13.89
N ILE A 133 -4.83 -2.59 -13.22
CA ILE A 133 -4.94 -1.88 -11.94
C ILE A 133 -5.26 -0.42 -12.18
N VAL A 134 -6.31 0.07 -11.57
CA VAL A 134 -6.68 1.50 -11.53
C VAL A 134 -5.95 2.19 -10.40
N ARG A 135 -6.01 1.63 -9.21
CA ARG A 135 -5.31 2.09 -8.01
C ARG A 135 -4.99 0.92 -7.10
N SER A 136 -3.84 0.95 -6.47
CA SER A 136 -3.48 -0.03 -5.45
C SER A 136 -2.56 0.57 -4.40
N ASN A 137 -2.80 0.24 -3.14
CA ASN A 137 -1.92 0.58 -2.03
C ASN A 137 -1.58 -0.70 -1.26
N SER A 138 -0.32 -0.85 -0.90
CA SER A 138 0.15 -1.94 -0.05
C SER A 138 1.09 -1.41 1.01
N LYS A 139 0.78 -1.73 2.27
CA LYS A 139 1.58 -1.33 3.43
C LYS A 139 1.89 -2.54 4.31
N ILE A 140 3.16 -2.80 4.53
CA ILE A 140 3.65 -3.86 5.41
C ILE A 140 4.45 -3.21 6.53
N LEU A 141 4.02 -3.43 7.77
CA LEU A 141 4.75 -3.09 8.98
C LEU A 141 5.31 -4.37 9.59
N ASN A 142 6.60 -4.41 9.85
CA ASN A 142 7.24 -5.41 10.69
C ASN A 142 7.80 -4.71 11.93
N GLU A 143 7.48 -5.21 13.12
CA GLU A 143 7.92 -4.65 14.39
C GLU A 143 8.47 -5.77 15.28
N ILE A 144 9.64 -5.55 15.85
CA ILE A 144 10.19 -6.37 16.92
C ILE A 144 10.29 -5.48 18.15
N SER A 145 9.69 -5.90 19.24
CA SER A 145 9.76 -5.20 20.53
C SER A 145 10.34 -6.08 21.61
N TYR A 146 11.24 -5.50 22.41
CA TYR A 146 11.87 -6.12 23.57
C TYR A 146 11.48 -5.32 24.83
N PHE A 147 11.07 -6.01 25.89
CA PHE A 147 10.71 -5.43 27.18
C PHE A 147 11.47 -6.12 28.29
N ASN A 148 12.27 -5.38 29.05
CA ASN A 148 12.95 -5.91 30.22
C ASN A 148 12.11 -5.73 31.49
N GLN A 149 12.41 -6.50 32.53
CA GLN A 149 11.77 -6.38 33.86
C GLN A 149 12.00 -5.02 34.51
N ASP A 150 13.13 -4.35 34.21
CA ASP A 150 13.47 -3.02 34.69
C ASP A 150 12.74 -1.89 33.94
N GLY A 151 11.78 -2.22 33.07
CA GLY A 151 11.01 -1.25 32.31
C GLY A 151 11.71 -0.72 31.04
N ASN A 152 12.92 -1.20 30.72
CA ASN A 152 13.56 -0.85 29.46
C ASN A 152 12.78 -1.43 28.28
N GLN A 153 12.54 -0.60 27.27
CA GLN A 153 11.85 -0.99 26.04
C GLN A 153 12.72 -0.66 24.83
N ILE A 154 12.83 -1.61 23.92
CA ILE A 154 13.44 -1.44 22.62
C ILE A 154 12.41 -1.82 21.56
N LYS A 155 12.24 -0.98 20.55
CA LYS A 155 11.46 -1.27 19.36
C LYS A 155 12.31 -1.07 18.12
N VAL A 156 12.21 -2.00 17.19
CA VAL A 156 12.77 -1.87 15.84
C VAL A 156 11.64 -2.15 14.86
N TRP A 157 11.45 -1.28 13.89
CA TRP A 157 10.42 -1.48 12.88
C TRP A 157 10.91 -1.17 11.48
N ASN A 158 10.25 -1.81 10.54
CA ASN A 158 10.35 -1.54 9.12
C ASN A 158 8.94 -1.38 8.55
N ILE A 159 8.70 -0.30 7.84
CA ILE A 159 7.49 -0.07 7.07
C ILE A 159 7.87 -0.05 5.60
N ASN A 160 7.18 -0.85 4.78
CA ASN A 160 7.29 -0.83 3.34
C ASN A 160 5.92 -0.52 2.77
N GLU A 161 5.79 0.63 2.11
CA GLU A 161 4.56 1.10 1.52
C GLU A 161 4.76 1.32 0.02
N ARG A 162 3.78 0.87 -0.76
CA ARG A 162 3.72 1.07 -2.21
C ARG A 162 2.35 1.61 -2.54
N ASP A 163 2.31 2.65 -3.31
CA ASP A 163 1.09 3.28 -3.82
C ASP A 163 1.20 3.43 -5.32
N LEU A 164 0.23 2.88 -6.05
CA LEU A 164 0.11 2.98 -7.49
C LEU A 164 -1.19 3.70 -7.82
N ASN A 165 -1.11 4.75 -8.62
CA ASN A 165 -2.24 5.45 -9.18
C ASN A 165 -2.10 5.55 -10.70
N ASN A 166 -2.82 4.71 -11.43
CA ASN A 166 -2.86 4.75 -12.90
C ASN A 166 -3.88 5.77 -13.44
N MET A 167 -4.55 6.49 -12.55
CA MET A 167 -5.52 7.53 -12.93
C MET A 167 -4.92 8.94 -12.93
N ASP A 168 -3.62 9.10 -12.67
CA ASP A 168 -2.97 10.40 -12.78
C ASP A 168 -2.92 10.82 -14.26
N PRO A 169 -3.37 12.05 -14.59
CA PRO A 169 -3.36 12.56 -15.98
C PRO A 169 -1.98 12.62 -16.62
N ARG A 170 -0.93 12.65 -15.80
CA ARG A 170 0.47 12.74 -16.24
C ARG A 170 1.09 11.35 -16.54
N GLY A 171 0.35 10.29 -16.27
CA GLY A 171 0.77 8.90 -16.41
C GLY A 171 0.73 8.14 -15.09
N PRO A 172 1.12 6.87 -15.11
CA PRO A 172 1.16 6.03 -13.91
C PRO A 172 2.09 6.64 -12.85
N ASP A 173 1.57 6.88 -11.65
CA ASP A 173 2.33 7.34 -10.49
C ASP A 173 2.55 6.16 -9.54
N LEU A 174 3.79 5.72 -9.40
CA LEU A 174 4.18 4.64 -8.49
C LEU A 174 5.12 5.20 -7.42
N ARG A 175 4.63 5.31 -6.21
CA ARG A 175 5.42 5.73 -5.04
C ARG A 175 5.79 4.54 -4.17
N LYS A 176 7.03 4.53 -3.73
CA LYS A 176 7.53 3.56 -2.76
C LYS A 176 8.13 4.31 -1.59
N ASN A 177 7.63 4.00 -0.40
CA ASN A 177 8.15 4.55 0.84
C ASN A 177 8.68 3.41 1.72
N ILE A 178 9.93 3.53 2.16
CA ILE A 178 10.55 2.61 3.10
C ILE A 178 10.96 3.41 4.32
N GLU A 179 10.42 3.02 5.46
CA GLU A 179 10.74 3.59 6.76
C GLU A 179 11.37 2.52 7.65
N ASN A 180 12.50 2.82 8.24
CA ASN A 180 13.14 1.99 9.26
C ASN A 180 13.29 2.83 10.50
N GLY A 181 12.94 2.28 11.65
CA GLY A 181 13.05 3.01 12.89
C GLY A 181 13.53 2.17 14.05
N PHE A 182 14.10 2.87 14.98
CA PHE A 182 14.57 2.35 16.26
C PHE A 182 14.06 3.28 17.36
N ASP A 183 13.51 2.70 18.42
CA ASP A 183 13.05 3.42 19.61
C ASP A 183 13.59 2.71 20.85
N TYR A 184 14.23 3.48 21.72
CA TYR A 184 14.71 3.01 23.02
C TYR A 184 14.12 3.87 24.12
N LEU A 185 13.49 3.25 25.09
CA LEU A 185 12.93 3.89 26.27
C LEU A 185 13.52 3.26 27.52
N LYS A 186 14.03 4.08 28.43
CA LYS A 186 14.55 3.66 29.74
C LYS A 186 13.92 4.51 30.85
N PRO A 187 13.26 3.92 31.85
CA PRO A 187 12.85 4.64 33.05
C PRO A 187 14.09 5.04 33.86
N ILE A 188 14.12 6.28 34.33
CA ILE A 188 15.22 6.82 35.20
C ILE A 188 14.74 6.95 36.64
N LEU A 189 13.55 7.49 36.83
CA LEU A 189 12.87 7.67 38.10
C LEU A 189 11.37 7.42 37.90
N ASN A 190 10.58 7.38 38.99
CA ASN A 190 9.17 6.98 38.99
C ASN A 190 8.32 7.63 37.86
N ASP A 191 8.64 8.88 37.46
CA ASP A 191 7.90 9.59 36.41
C ASP A 191 8.79 10.13 35.28
N MET A 192 10.09 9.78 35.28
CA MET A 192 11.06 10.24 34.26
C MET A 192 11.53 9.11 33.42
N HIS A 193 11.50 9.32 32.08
CA HIS A 193 11.97 8.38 31.08
C HIS A 193 13.02 9.05 30.20
N PHE A 194 14.07 8.32 29.87
CA PHE A 194 14.97 8.67 28.76
C PHE A 194 14.51 7.94 27.51
N GLY A 195 14.30 8.68 26.42
CA GLY A 195 13.91 8.13 25.12
C GLY A 195 14.88 8.55 24.05
N LEU A 196 15.24 7.61 23.16
CA LEU A 196 15.97 7.84 21.91
C LEU A 196 15.17 7.25 20.76
N LYS A 197 14.79 8.08 19.80
CA LYS A 197 14.10 7.66 18.58
C LYS A 197 14.92 8.04 17.36
N ILE A 198 15.12 7.09 16.45
CA ILE A 198 15.83 7.29 15.19
C ILE A 198 14.94 6.73 14.09
N ASP A 199 14.59 7.57 13.13
CA ASP A 199 13.80 7.20 11.96
C ASP A 199 14.62 7.49 10.68
N HIS A 200 14.58 6.57 9.74
CA HIS A 200 15.14 6.75 8.40
C HIS A 200 14.06 6.52 7.36
N HIS A 201 13.84 7.51 6.50
CA HIS A 201 12.84 7.47 5.44
C HIS A 201 13.52 7.51 4.07
N GLN A 202 13.07 6.63 3.18
CA GLN A 202 13.47 6.63 1.78
C GLN A 202 12.21 6.65 0.91
N ILE A 203 12.06 7.68 0.09
CA ILE A 203 10.96 7.84 -0.86
C ILE A 203 11.52 7.71 -2.27
N ASN A 204 10.97 6.80 -3.07
CA ASN A 204 11.25 6.63 -4.49
C ASN A 204 9.97 6.94 -5.26
N ILE A 205 10.09 7.81 -6.23
CA ILE A 205 8.99 8.26 -7.11
C ILE A 205 9.27 7.80 -8.52
#